data_aff0abfff98d6cbd34f1dfdaffb8e56a
#
_entry.id   aff0abfff98d6cbd34f1dfdaffb8e56a
#
_cell.length_a   1.000
_cell.length_b   1.000
_cell.length_c   1.000
_cell.angle_alpha   90.00
_cell.angle_beta   90.00
_cell.angle_gamma   90.00
#
_symmetry.space_group_name_H-M   'P 1'
#
loop_
_entity.id
_entity.type
_entity.pdbx_description
1 polymer ?
#
loop_
_entity_poly.entity_id
_entity_poly.type
_entity_poly.pdbx_seq_one_letter_code
_entity_poly.pdbx_strand_id
1 'polypeptide(L)'
;MTFIIILAIIAVLGLWLVFTYNSFVRRVNRTKESWADIDVQLKRRYDLIPNLVNTVKGYAAHESTAFEKVTKARAEAMSATGAAEKGRAEETLAGALKSVFAIAEAYPDLKANQNFLELQRELSDTENKIQ
;
A
#
# COMPACT_ATOMS: atom_id res chain seq x y z
N MET A 1 -50.87 -30.94 -9.21
CA MET A 1 -49.75 -30.75 -10.14
C MET A 1 -49.25 -29.31 -10.11
N THR A 2 -50.06 -28.30 -10.45
CA THR A 2 -49.67 -26.86 -10.47
C THR A 2 -49.18 -26.33 -9.14
N PHE A 3 -49.77 -26.70 -8.02
CA PHE A 3 -49.34 -26.28 -6.69
C PHE A 3 -47.92 -26.74 -6.33
N ILE A 4 -47.57 -27.98 -6.68
CA ILE A 4 -46.23 -28.56 -6.47
C ILE A 4 -45.19 -27.82 -7.29
N ILE A 5 -45.52 -27.48 -8.54
CA ILE A 5 -44.63 -26.74 -9.44
C ILE A 5 -44.33 -25.31 -8.89
N ILE A 6 -45.38 -24.62 -8.40
CA ILE A 6 -45.25 -23.29 -7.78
C ILE A 6 -44.33 -23.36 -6.56
N LEU A 7 -44.55 -24.37 -5.71
CA LEU A 7 -43.75 -24.54 -4.47
C LEU A 7 -42.28 -24.88 -4.83
N ALA A 8 -42.04 -25.67 -5.85
CA ALA A 8 -40.69 -25.94 -6.33
C ALA A 8 -40.00 -24.70 -6.88
N ILE A 9 -40.70 -23.86 -7.64
CA ILE A 9 -40.16 -22.59 -8.15
C ILE A 9 -39.79 -21.66 -7.00
N ILE A 10 -40.67 -21.52 -5.98
CA ILE A 10 -40.38 -20.67 -4.80
C ILE A 10 -39.16 -21.21 -4.05
N ALA A 11 -39.04 -22.52 -3.86
CA ALA A 11 -37.88 -23.13 -3.22
C ALA A 11 -36.57 -22.87 -3.98
N VAL A 12 -36.59 -23.00 -5.29
CA VAL A 12 -35.43 -22.73 -6.16
C VAL A 12 -35.03 -21.26 -6.10
N LEU A 13 -36.00 -20.35 -6.17
CA LEU A 13 -35.75 -18.90 -6.01
C LEU A 13 -35.19 -18.57 -4.64
N GLY A 14 -35.71 -19.18 -3.58
CA GLY A 14 -35.19 -18.98 -2.22
C GLY A 14 -33.74 -19.44 -2.09
N LEU A 15 -33.41 -20.62 -2.58
CA LEU A 15 -32.04 -21.13 -2.61
C LEU A 15 -31.12 -20.24 -3.43
N TRP A 16 -31.55 -19.79 -4.59
CA TRP A 16 -30.78 -18.88 -5.43
C TRP A 16 -30.46 -17.56 -4.72
N LEU A 17 -31.47 -16.97 -4.04
CA LEU A 17 -31.26 -15.74 -3.25
C LEU A 17 -30.24 -15.96 -2.13
N VAL A 18 -30.32 -17.07 -1.39
CA VAL A 18 -29.38 -17.40 -0.32
C VAL A 18 -27.96 -17.54 -0.86
N PHE A 19 -27.77 -18.27 -1.96
CA PHE A 19 -26.46 -18.42 -2.58
C PHE A 19 -25.88 -17.08 -3.09
N THR A 20 -26.73 -16.27 -3.71
CA THR A 20 -26.32 -14.94 -4.21
C THR A 20 -25.92 -14.03 -3.06
N TYR A 21 -26.71 -13.98 -1.99
CA TYR A 21 -26.41 -13.19 -0.80
C TYR A 21 -25.10 -13.62 -0.13
N ASN A 22 -24.92 -14.91 0.08
CA ASN A 22 -23.67 -15.45 0.66
C ASN A 22 -22.44 -15.16 -0.23
N SER A 23 -22.58 -15.22 -1.54
CA SER A 23 -21.53 -14.86 -2.47
C SER A 23 -21.18 -13.36 -2.38
N PHE A 24 -22.19 -12.52 -2.28
CA PHE A 24 -22.02 -11.07 -2.13
C PHE A 24 -21.31 -10.72 -0.82
N VAL A 25 -21.75 -11.29 0.32
CA VAL A 25 -21.12 -11.08 1.63
C VAL A 25 -19.65 -11.51 1.61
N ARG A 26 -19.33 -12.67 1.01
CA ARG A 26 -17.93 -13.12 0.87
C ARG A 26 -17.08 -12.13 0.07
N ARG A 27 -17.61 -11.59 -1.03
CA ARG A 27 -16.88 -10.60 -1.85
C ARG A 27 -16.63 -9.30 -1.09
N VAL A 28 -17.63 -8.80 -0.36
CA VAL A 28 -17.49 -7.60 0.47
C VAL A 28 -16.45 -7.80 1.58
N ASN A 29 -16.48 -8.94 2.27
CA ASN A 29 -15.50 -9.23 3.31
C ASN A 29 -14.08 -9.35 2.74
N ARG A 30 -13.91 -10.02 1.60
CA ARG A 30 -12.61 -10.12 0.93
C ARG A 30 -12.05 -8.75 0.52
N THR A 31 -12.90 -7.84 0.07
CA THR A 31 -12.48 -6.46 -0.24
C THR A 31 -12.02 -5.72 1.02
N LYS A 32 -12.74 -5.88 2.14
CA LYS A 32 -12.35 -5.28 3.43
C LYS A 32 -11.02 -5.84 3.95
N GLU A 33 -10.80 -7.14 3.83
CA GLU A 33 -9.53 -7.79 4.18
C GLU A 33 -8.38 -7.25 3.34
N SER A 34 -8.57 -7.15 2.02
CA SER A 34 -7.55 -6.60 1.11
C SER A 34 -7.20 -5.14 1.45
N TRP A 35 -8.18 -4.31 1.80
CA TRP A 35 -7.92 -2.95 2.26
C TRP A 35 -7.15 -2.89 3.58
N ALA A 36 -7.48 -3.77 4.54
CA ALA A 36 -6.76 -3.86 5.80
C ALA A 36 -5.30 -4.27 5.58
N ASP A 37 -5.03 -5.21 4.67
CA ASP A 37 -3.69 -5.64 4.31
C ASP A 37 -2.89 -4.49 3.65
N ILE A 38 -3.52 -3.73 2.75
CA ILE A 38 -2.90 -2.53 2.16
C ILE A 38 -2.55 -1.51 3.23
N ASP A 39 -3.46 -1.20 4.16
CA ASP A 39 -3.20 -0.24 5.24
C ASP A 39 -2.03 -0.67 6.13
N VAL A 40 -1.87 -1.97 6.41
CA VAL A 40 -0.72 -2.51 7.14
C VAL A 40 0.59 -2.28 6.36
N GLN A 41 0.61 -2.51 5.05
CA GLN A 41 1.80 -2.29 4.23
C GLN A 41 2.13 -0.79 4.09
N LEU A 42 1.13 0.06 3.96
CA LEU A 42 1.32 1.52 3.95
C LEU A 42 1.92 2.01 5.26
N LYS A 43 1.39 1.56 6.40
CA LYS A 43 1.94 1.91 7.71
C LYS A 43 3.41 1.48 7.83
N ARG A 44 3.74 0.24 7.45
CA ARG A 44 5.13 -0.25 7.44
C ARG A 44 6.01 0.63 6.56
N ARG A 45 5.56 1.00 5.36
CA ARG A 45 6.27 1.92 4.46
C ARG A 45 6.56 3.25 5.12
N TYR A 46 5.56 3.86 5.78
CA TYR A 46 5.73 5.14 6.49
C TYR A 46 6.71 5.05 7.66
N ASP A 47 6.74 3.93 8.36
CA ASP A 47 7.64 3.71 9.50
C ASP A 47 9.11 3.49 9.07
N LEU A 48 9.34 2.95 7.87
CA LEU A 48 10.69 2.73 7.31
C LEU A 48 11.34 4.01 6.76
N ILE A 49 10.55 4.98 6.29
CA ILE A 49 11.06 6.20 5.63
C ILE A 49 11.97 7.04 6.53
N PRO A 50 11.66 7.32 7.81
CA PRO A 50 12.56 8.05 8.68
C PRO A 50 13.93 7.38 8.85
N ASN A 51 13.96 6.05 8.93
CA ASN A 51 15.18 5.29 9.03
C ASN A 51 16.01 5.39 7.73
N LEU A 52 15.36 5.32 6.57
CA LEU A 52 16.00 5.55 5.28
C LEU A 52 16.62 6.94 5.21
N VAL A 53 15.86 7.98 5.53
CA VAL A 53 16.34 9.38 5.50
C VAL A 53 17.54 9.56 6.43
N ASN A 54 17.48 9.03 7.64
CA ASN A 54 18.58 9.13 8.60
C ASN A 54 19.84 8.39 8.10
N THR A 55 19.68 7.20 7.51
CA THR A 55 20.81 6.45 6.94
C THR A 55 21.45 7.20 5.79
N VAL A 56 20.66 7.75 4.87
CA VAL A 56 21.17 8.50 3.70
C VAL A 56 21.81 9.82 4.13
N LYS A 57 21.26 10.53 5.10
CA LYS A 57 21.86 11.77 5.66
C LYS A 57 23.25 11.54 6.22
N GLY A 58 23.56 10.38 6.75
CA GLY A 58 24.90 10.05 7.25
C GLY A 58 25.98 10.08 6.16
N TYR A 59 25.61 9.91 4.90
CA TYR A 59 26.52 9.88 3.75
C TYR A 59 26.36 11.09 2.81
N ALA A 60 25.19 11.65 2.72
CA ALA A 60 24.79 12.66 1.74
C ALA A 60 24.09 13.86 2.40
N ALA A 61 24.71 14.45 3.41
CA ALA A 61 24.12 15.53 4.23
C ALA A 61 23.72 16.78 3.42
N HIS A 62 24.29 16.99 2.24
CA HIS A 62 24.02 18.16 1.39
C HIS A 62 22.74 18.01 0.53
N GLU A 63 22.11 16.86 0.53
CA GLU A 63 20.92 16.55 -0.27
C GLU A 63 19.61 16.89 0.44
N SER A 64 19.58 18.02 1.17
CA SER A 64 18.45 18.44 2.03
C SER A 64 17.12 18.51 1.28
N THR A 65 17.13 18.98 0.03
CA THR A 65 15.90 19.11 -0.80
C THR A 65 15.20 17.78 -1.02
N ALA A 66 15.95 16.69 -1.25
CA ALA A 66 15.38 15.36 -1.43
C ALA A 66 14.77 14.83 -0.13
N PHE A 67 15.42 15.09 1.01
CA PHE A 67 14.92 14.69 2.33
C PHE A 67 13.65 15.45 2.74
N GLU A 68 13.58 16.74 2.45
CA GLU A 68 12.39 17.56 2.68
C GLU A 68 11.20 17.07 1.82
N LYS A 69 11.45 16.79 0.55
CA LYS A 69 10.42 16.26 -0.36
C LYS A 69 9.84 14.93 0.12
N VAL A 70 10.69 13.98 0.51
CA VAL A 70 10.21 12.67 0.98
C VAL A 70 9.48 12.78 2.32
N THR A 71 9.96 13.64 3.23
CA THR A 71 9.32 13.87 4.53
C THR A 71 7.94 14.51 4.37
N LYS A 72 7.83 15.50 3.47
CA LYS A 72 6.55 16.14 3.14
C LYS A 72 5.59 15.17 2.48
N ALA A 73 6.03 14.45 1.45
CA ALA A 73 5.21 13.46 0.75
C ALA A 73 4.72 12.35 1.69
N ARG A 74 5.55 11.90 2.64
CA ARG A 74 5.14 10.97 3.70
C ARG A 74 4.02 11.55 4.56
N ALA A 75 4.14 12.79 5.02
CA ALA A 75 3.13 13.44 5.83
C ALA A 75 1.80 13.58 5.09
N GLU A 76 1.84 13.95 3.80
CA GLU A 76 0.67 14.03 2.93
C GLU A 76 0.00 12.66 2.75
N ALA A 77 0.78 11.60 2.50
CA ALA A 77 0.27 10.24 2.36
C ALA A 77 -0.38 9.71 3.66
N MET A 78 0.20 10.03 4.81
CA MET A 78 -0.37 9.65 6.12
C MET A 78 -1.68 10.37 6.44
N SER A 79 -1.88 11.59 5.94
CA SER A 79 -3.10 12.39 6.17
C SER A 79 -4.17 12.20 5.11
N ALA A 80 -3.85 11.59 3.97
CA ALA A 80 -4.77 11.37 2.86
C ALA A 80 -5.96 10.48 3.26
N THR A 81 -7.16 10.90 2.87
CA THR A 81 -8.41 10.19 3.16
C THR A 81 -9.11 9.73 1.89
N GLY A 82 -9.60 8.50 1.90
CA GLY A 82 -10.23 7.91 0.72
C GLY A 82 -9.24 7.38 -0.32
N ALA A 83 -9.70 6.44 -1.14
CA ALA A 83 -8.84 5.68 -2.06
C ALA A 83 -8.16 6.55 -3.12
N ALA A 84 -8.88 7.52 -3.68
CA ALA A 84 -8.36 8.37 -4.76
C ALA A 84 -7.27 9.34 -4.27
N GLU A 85 -7.47 9.98 -3.11
CA GLU A 85 -6.49 10.88 -2.51
C GLU A 85 -5.25 10.12 -2.05
N LYS A 86 -5.47 8.98 -1.39
CA LYS A 86 -4.40 8.07 -0.96
C LYS A 86 -3.54 7.61 -2.14
N GLY A 87 -4.16 7.20 -3.25
CA GLY A 87 -3.43 6.80 -4.45
C GLY A 87 -2.54 7.90 -5.02
N ARG A 88 -3.01 9.13 -5.10
CA ARG A 88 -2.21 10.28 -5.57
C ARG A 88 -1.05 10.61 -4.62
N ALA A 89 -1.31 10.58 -3.32
CA ALA A 89 -0.30 10.84 -2.31
C ALA A 89 0.80 9.76 -2.31
N GLU A 90 0.42 8.50 -2.49
CA GLU A 90 1.37 7.38 -2.63
C GLU A 90 2.21 7.48 -3.91
N GLU A 91 1.64 7.91 -5.03
CA GLU A 91 2.40 8.17 -6.26
C GLU A 91 3.45 9.28 -6.06
N THR A 92 3.06 10.37 -5.38
CA THR A 92 3.97 11.46 -5.01
C THR A 92 5.09 10.97 -4.10
N LEU A 93 4.77 10.15 -3.10
CA LEU A 93 5.73 9.55 -2.19
C LEU A 93 6.70 8.60 -2.92
N ALA A 94 6.18 7.78 -3.84
CA ALA A 94 7.01 6.89 -4.67
C ALA A 94 8.02 7.68 -5.51
N GLY A 95 7.60 8.79 -6.10
CA GLY A 95 8.49 9.71 -6.83
C GLY A 95 9.59 10.32 -5.95
N ALA A 96 9.22 10.74 -4.74
CA ALA A 96 10.17 11.28 -3.77
C ALA A 96 11.19 10.22 -3.29
N LEU A 97 10.74 8.98 -3.05
CA LEU A 97 11.62 7.87 -2.69
C LEU A 97 12.59 7.52 -3.81
N LYS A 98 12.17 7.51 -5.07
CA LYS A 98 13.06 7.32 -6.22
C LYS A 98 14.18 8.35 -6.24
N SER A 99 13.89 9.59 -5.89
CA SER A 99 14.92 10.64 -5.79
C SER A 99 15.94 10.35 -4.68
N VAL A 100 15.48 9.86 -3.53
CA VAL A 100 16.38 9.46 -2.43
C VAL A 100 17.26 8.26 -2.83
N PHE A 101 16.70 7.26 -3.50
CA PHE A 101 17.48 6.11 -4.00
C PHE A 101 18.48 6.52 -5.09
N ALA A 102 18.14 7.49 -5.94
CA ALA A 102 19.05 8.01 -6.96
C ALA A 102 20.30 8.68 -6.35
N ILE A 103 20.19 9.27 -5.15
CA ILE A 103 21.35 9.82 -4.43
C ILE A 103 22.38 8.73 -4.13
N ALA A 104 21.95 7.52 -3.78
CA ALA A 104 22.85 6.42 -3.46
C ALA A 104 23.76 6.03 -4.64
N GLU A 105 23.36 6.28 -5.88
CA GLU A 105 24.19 6.03 -7.05
C GLU A 105 25.45 6.93 -7.10
N ALA A 106 25.35 8.14 -6.52
CA ALA A 106 26.47 9.09 -6.42
C ALA A 106 27.37 8.85 -5.19
N TYR A 107 26.92 8.02 -4.24
CA TYR A 107 27.61 7.73 -2.99
C TYR A 107 27.85 6.22 -2.85
N PRO A 108 28.99 5.69 -3.35
CA PRO A 108 29.28 4.24 -3.35
C PRO A 108 29.25 3.60 -1.95
N ASP A 109 29.71 4.32 -0.92
CA ASP A 109 29.72 3.83 0.46
C ASP A 109 28.30 3.65 1.01
N LEU A 110 27.39 4.55 0.67
CA LEU A 110 25.97 4.43 0.98
C LEU A 110 25.34 3.24 0.25
N LYS A 111 25.61 3.11 -1.04
CA LYS A 111 25.11 2.01 -1.88
C LYS A 111 25.56 0.64 -1.37
N ALA A 112 26.74 0.54 -0.77
CA ALA A 112 27.29 -0.68 -0.18
C ALA A 112 26.83 -0.91 1.28
N ASN A 113 26.18 0.07 1.91
CA ASN A 113 25.75 -0.05 3.30
C ASN A 113 24.63 -1.08 3.45
N GLN A 114 24.82 -2.08 4.33
CA GLN A 114 23.85 -3.16 4.52
C GLN A 114 22.49 -2.67 5.03
N ASN A 115 22.48 -1.70 5.95
CA ASN A 115 21.25 -1.14 6.48
C ASN A 115 20.45 -0.40 5.38
N PHE A 116 21.14 0.33 4.50
CA PHE A 116 20.50 0.96 3.34
C PHE A 116 19.90 -0.07 2.39
N LEU A 117 20.64 -1.14 2.06
CA LEU A 117 20.17 -2.21 1.17
C LEU A 117 18.96 -2.94 1.75
N GLU A 118 18.95 -3.18 3.06
CA GLU A 118 17.81 -3.80 3.74
C GLU A 118 16.56 -2.90 3.70
N LEU A 119 16.72 -1.62 4.02
CA LEU A 119 15.63 -0.64 3.94
C LEU A 119 15.08 -0.49 2.52
N GLN A 120 15.96 -0.47 1.52
CA GLN A 120 15.56 -0.44 0.11
C GLN A 120 14.73 -1.65 -0.27
N ARG A 121 15.15 -2.85 0.14
CA ARG A 121 14.44 -4.10 -0.11
C ARG A 121 13.07 -4.11 0.58
N GLU A 122 13.02 -3.75 1.87
CA GLU A 122 11.77 -3.71 2.62
C GLU A 122 10.78 -2.70 2.03
N LEU A 123 11.23 -1.53 1.60
CA LEU A 123 10.39 -0.53 0.92
C LEU A 123 9.87 -1.04 -0.43
N SER A 124 10.71 -1.72 -1.20
CA SER A 124 10.30 -2.36 -2.46
C SER A 124 9.27 -3.46 -2.22
N ASP A 125 9.44 -4.25 -1.17
CA ASP A 125 8.48 -5.30 -0.80
C ASP A 125 7.11 -4.71 -0.43
N THR A 126 7.07 -3.58 0.29
CA THR A 126 5.80 -2.91 0.58
C THR A 126 5.12 -2.38 -0.68
N GLU A 127 5.89 -1.83 -1.62
CA GLU A 127 5.37 -1.34 -2.91
C GLU A 127 4.74 -2.47 -3.72
N ASN A 128 5.42 -3.61 -3.86
CA ASN A 128 4.91 -4.77 -4.58
C ASN A 128 3.63 -5.37 -3.96
N LYS A 129 3.43 -5.22 -2.66
CA LYS A 129 2.23 -5.71 -1.96
C LYS A 129 1.06 -4.74 -2.02
N ILE A 130 1.33 -3.45 -2.29
CA ILE A 130 0.32 -2.40 -2.40
C ILE A 130 -0.25 -2.34 -3.83
N GLN A 131 0.57 -2.63 -4.86
CA GLN A 131 0.14 -2.72 -6.27
C GLN A 131 -0.75 -3.93 -6.52
#